data_b794fb0c2ee21f4244546fb03534b12e
#
_entry.id   b794fb0c2ee21f4244546fb03534b12e
#
_cell.length_a   1.000
_cell.length_b   1.000
_cell.length_c   1.000
_cell.angle_alpha   90.00
_cell.angle_beta   90.00
_cell.angle_gamma   90.00
#
_symmetry.space_group_name_H-M   'P 1'
#
loop_
_entity.id
_entity.type
_entity.pdbx_description
1 polymer ?
#
loop_
_entity_poly.entity_id
_entity_poly.type
_entity_poly.pdbx_seq_one_letter_code
_entity_poly.pdbx_strand_id
1 'polypeptide(L)'
;MCKLSEQISFDGRVAVVTGAGGGLGRTYALELARRGARVVVNDLGGAVDGSGESSSAADLVVSEITEAGGEAVANYDSVSTPDGGAGIVQTALDAFDTVDIVVNNAGILRDRSFSKMEIAEIESVLDVHLKGAFFVSQPAYRVMREKKYGRFVFTSSAAGLFGNFGQANYGAAKAGLVGLSNVLAIEGMKHNIKSNAIAPIAKTRMTEDILGPFVELVAPEQVTPMVVYLCSEANEHTHEVFTVGGGRYGRVFVGVNEGWFAGKGAVPSVEELADNMDEVRDISSPVTPSSLNDEIAILAQQLAG
;
A
#
# COMPACT_ATOMS: atom_id res chain seq x y z
N MET A 1 -5.80 -29.02 -13.45
CA MET A 1 -7.17 -28.55 -13.63
C MET A 1 -7.35 -27.34 -12.71
N CYS A 2 -7.44 -26.14 -13.28
CA CYS A 2 -7.74 -24.93 -12.53
C CYS A 2 -9.17 -25.09 -11.97
N LYS A 3 -9.34 -25.14 -10.63
CA LYS A 3 -10.65 -24.97 -10.04
C LYS A 3 -11.16 -23.61 -10.51
N LEU A 4 -12.30 -23.57 -11.19
CA LEU A 4 -13.06 -22.33 -11.30
C LEU A 4 -13.28 -21.88 -9.87
N SER A 5 -12.58 -20.82 -9.47
CA SER A 5 -12.71 -20.27 -8.12
C SER A 5 -14.16 -19.84 -7.94
N GLU A 6 -14.76 -20.16 -6.80
CA GLU A 6 -16.00 -19.54 -6.37
C GLU A 6 -15.84 -18.01 -6.50
N GLN A 7 -16.90 -17.34 -6.91
CA GLN A 7 -16.87 -15.89 -7.08
C GLN A 7 -16.53 -15.24 -5.73
N ILE A 8 -15.47 -14.44 -5.69
CA ILE A 8 -15.10 -13.68 -4.49
C ILE A 8 -16.22 -12.68 -4.19
N SER A 9 -16.83 -12.82 -3.02
CA SER A 9 -17.86 -11.93 -2.48
C SER A 9 -17.34 -11.17 -1.26
N PHE A 10 -17.95 -10.01 -1.01
CA PHE A 10 -17.73 -9.17 0.16
C PHE A 10 -19.03 -8.89 0.92
N ASP A 11 -20.03 -9.73 0.76
CA ASP A 11 -21.30 -9.60 1.47
C ASP A 11 -21.07 -9.47 2.99
N GLY A 12 -21.66 -8.42 3.58
CA GLY A 12 -21.49 -8.10 5.00
C GLY A 12 -20.16 -7.42 5.37
N ARG A 13 -19.24 -7.19 4.43
CA ARG A 13 -17.97 -6.48 4.67
C ARG A 13 -18.10 -4.99 4.41
N VAL A 14 -17.34 -4.22 5.18
CA VAL A 14 -17.22 -2.76 5.05
C VAL A 14 -15.82 -2.37 4.65
N ALA A 15 -15.70 -1.63 3.56
CA ALA A 15 -14.43 -1.16 3.02
C ALA A 15 -14.33 0.37 3.09
N VAL A 16 -13.20 0.87 3.56
CA VAL A 16 -12.78 2.26 3.44
C VAL A 16 -11.74 2.35 2.32
N VAL A 17 -11.99 3.21 1.34
CA VAL A 17 -11.03 3.48 0.25
C VAL A 17 -10.69 4.96 0.26
N THR A 18 -9.42 5.31 0.51
CA THR A 18 -8.97 6.71 0.51
C THR A 18 -8.50 7.13 -0.88
N GLY A 19 -8.76 8.40 -1.26
CA GLY A 19 -8.50 8.88 -2.61
C GLY A 19 -9.37 8.17 -3.65
N ALA A 20 -10.64 7.91 -3.31
CA ALA A 20 -11.54 7.08 -4.09
C ALA A 20 -12.41 7.85 -5.08
N GLY A 21 -12.31 9.17 -5.15
CA GLY A 21 -13.06 10.00 -6.10
C GLY A 21 -12.58 9.90 -7.55
N GLY A 22 -11.45 9.22 -7.82
CA GLY A 22 -10.93 9.06 -9.17
C GLY A 22 -9.83 8.01 -9.30
N GLY A 23 -9.37 7.80 -10.53
CA GLY A 23 -8.25 6.91 -10.84
C GLY A 23 -8.39 5.50 -10.25
N LEU A 24 -7.30 5.01 -9.67
CA LEU A 24 -7.23 3.68 -9.04
C LEU A 24 -8.24 3.51 -7.90
N GLY A 25 -8.33 4.49 -6.99
CA GLY A 25 -9.23 4.39 -5.84
C GLY A 25 -10.70 4.23 -6.24
N ARG A 26 -11.14 4.95 -7.29
CA ARG A 26 -12.49 4.79 -7.83
C ARG A 26 -12.72 3.37 -8.35
N THR A 27 -11.79 2.80 -9.14
CA THR A 27 -11.96 1.44 -9.67
C THR A 27 -12.01 0.40 -8.56
N TYR A 28 -11.28 0.59 -7.46
CA TYR A 28 -11.33 -0.28 -6.28
C TYR A 28 -12.68 -0.19 -5.57
N ALA A 29 -13.17 1.04 -5.32
CA ALA A 29 -14.45 1.27 -4.64
C ALA A 29 -15.61 0.65 -5.42
N LEU A 30 -15.66 0.87 -6.73
CA LEU A 30 -16.69 0.31 -7.61
C LEU A 30 -16.68 -1.23 -7.62
N GLU A 31 -15.50 -1.86 -7.75
CA GLU A 31 -15.43 -3.31 -7.82
C GLU A 31 -15.70 -3.99 -6.47
N LEU A 32 -15.27 -3.40 -5.36
CA LEU A 32 -15.61 -3.88 -4.02
C LEU A 32 -17.12 -3.82 -3.78
N ALA A 33 -17.77 -2.70 -4.12
CA ALA A 33 -19.21 -2.53 -4.01
C ALA A 33 -19.99 -3.50 -4.92
N ARG A 34 -19.55 -3.66 -6.18
CA ARG A 34 -20.15 -4.62 -7.12
C ARG A 34 -20.13 -6.06 -6.61
N ARG A 35 -19.19 -6.37 -5.71
CA ARG A 35 -19.05 -7.69 -5.08
C ARG A 35 -19.70 -7.78 -3.69
N GLY A 36 -20.51 -6.79 -3.29
CA GLY A 36 -21.31 -6.81 -2.07
C GLY A 36 -20.69 -6.09 -0.86
N ALA A 37 -19.54 -5.43 -1.00
CA ALA A 37 -19.02 -4.59 0.09
C ALA A 37 -19.86 -3.31 0.23
N ARG A 38 -20.05 -2.86 1.48
CA ARG A 38 -20.47 -1.49 1.79
C ARG A 38 -19.23 -0.60 1.83
N VAL A 39 -19.25 0.52 1.12
CA VAL A 39 -18.02 1.29 0.86
C VAL A 39 -18.09 2.71 1.41
N VAL A 40 -17.09 3.11 2.17
CA VAL A 40 -16.81 4.52 2.44
C VAL A 40 -15.87 5.03 1.34
N VAL A 41 -16.38 5.92 0.53
CA VAL A 41 -15.65 6.61 -0.54
C VAL A 41 -15.07 7.88 0.04
N ASN A 42 -13.79 7.85 0.44
CA ASN A 42 -13.13 9.05 0.96
C ASN A 42 -12.35 9.74 -0.16
N ASP A 43 -12.60 11.01 -0.37
CA ASP A 43 -11.82 11.89 -1.24
C ASP A 43 -12.02 13.35 -0.86
N LEU A 44 -10.94 14.11 -0.73
CA LEU A 44 -10.96 15.56 -0.48
C LEU A 44 -11.33 16.36 -1.74
N GLY A 45 -11.25 15.72 -2.93
CA GLY A 45 -11.54 16.37 -4.21
C GLY A 45 -10.47 17.33 -4.70
N GLY A 46 -9.26 17.23 -4.18
CA GLY A 46 -8.13 18.08 -4.56
C GLY A 46 -7.54 17.75 -5.93
N ALA A 47 -6.74 18.68 -6.45
CA ALA A 47 -5.90 18.48 -7.63
C ALA A 47 -4.75 17.49 -7.32
N VAL A 48 -3.98 17.09 -8.37
CA VAL A 48 -2.83 16.16 -8.22
C VAL A 48 -1.77 16.67 -7.26
N ASP A 49 -1.60 17.98 -7.19
CA ASP A 49 -0.64 18.64 -6.29
C ASP A 49 -1.19 18.81 -4.85
N GLY A 50 -2.41 18.38 -4.57
CA GLY A 50 -3.06 18.50 -3.28
C GLY A 50 -3.73 19.86 -3.04
N SER A 51 -3.83 20.73 -4.04
CA SER A 51 -4.56 22.00 -3.92
C SER A 51 -6.05 21.84 -4.17
N GLY A 52 -6.86 22.67 -3.52
CA GLY A 52 -8.31 22.69 -3.68
C GLY A 52 -9.04 21.55 -2.96
N GLU A 53 -10.36 21.71 -2.87
CA GLU A 53 -11.28 20.77 -2.24
C GLU A 53 -12.58 20.72 -3.04
N SER A 54 -13.21 19.54 -3.15
CA SER A 54 -14.53 19.39 -3.78
C SER A 54 -15.20 18.08 -3.34
N SER A 55 -16.38 18.15 -2.79
CA SER A 55 -17.17 16.96 -2.44
C SER A 55 -17.63 16.17 -3.67
N SER A 56 -17.71 16.79 -4.84
CA SER A 56 -18.31 16.20 -6.03
C SER A 56 -17.63 14.91 -6.50
N ALA A 57 -16.32 14.74 -6.28
CA ALA A 57 -15.61 13.54 -6.73
C ALA A 57 -16.05 12.28 -5.97
N ALA A 58 -16.16 12.37 -4.63
CA ALA A 58 -16.66 11.27 -3.82
C ALA A 58 -18.15 11.00 -4.07
N ASP A 59 -18.95 12.06 -4.17
CA ASP A 59 -20.40 11.96 -4.42
C ASP A 59 -20.72 11.27 -5.75
N LEU A 60 -19.97 11.56 -6.79
CA LEU A 60 -20.14 10.89 -8.11
C LEU A 60 -19.90 9.38 -8.00
N VAL A 61 -18.86 8.96 -7.29
CA VAL A 61 -18.58 7.52 -7.12
C VAL A 61 -19.65 6.84 -6.25
N VAL A 62 -20.13 7.52 -5.20
CA VAL A 62 -21.26 7.02 -4.39
C VAL A 62 -22.51 6.88 -5.25
N SER A 63 -22.83 7.85 -6.12
CA SER A 63 -23.97 7.75 -7.03
C SER A 63 -23.84 6.57 -7.98
N GLU A 64 -22.68 6.39 -8.58
CA GLU A 64 -22.41 5.24 -9.46
C GLU A 64 -22.60 3.89 -8.74
N ILE A 65 -22.12 3.77 -7.50
CA ILE A 65 -22.29 2.58 -6.71
C ILE A 65 -23.78 2.31 -6.40
N THR A 66 -24.51 3.33 -5.98
CA THR A 66 -25.91 3.20 -5.60
C THR A 66 -26.83 2.96 -6.80
N GLU A 67 -26.58 3.60 -7.94
CA GLU A 67 -27.26 3.34 -9.20
C GLU A 67 -27.06 1.89 -9.70
N ALA A 68 -25.88 1.32 -9.42
CA ALA A 68 -25.59 -0.09 -9.72
C ALA A 68 -26.17 -1.07 -8.67
N GLY A 69 -26.88 -0.58 -7.63
CA GLY A 69 -27.50 -1.38 -6.59
C GLY A 69 -26.59 -1.74 -5.42
N GLY A 70 -25.41 -1.15 -5.33
CA GLY A 70 -24.49 -1.26 -4.19
C GLY A 70 -24.79 -0.25 -3.08
N GLU A 71 -24.02 -0.30 -2.00
CA GLU A 71 -24.19 0.55 -0.82
C GLU A 71 -22.89 1.32 -0.54
N ALA A 72 -22.94 2.65 -0.51
CA ALA A 72 -21.79 3.48 -0.24
C ALA A 72 -22.16 4.82 0.44
N VAL A 73 -21.21 5.40 1.16
CA VAL A 73 -21.29 6.75 1.73
C VAL A 73 -20.04 7.54 1.39
N ALA A 74 -20.19 8.83 1.17
CA ALA A 74 -19.07 9.74 0.94
C ALA A 74 -18.45 10.22 2.26
N ASN A 75 -17.15 10.46 2.24
CA ASN A 75 -16.42 11.14 3.29
C ASN A 75 -15.41 12.11 2.66
N TYR A 76 -15.27 13.29 3.23
CA TYR A 76 -14.46 14.39 2.68
C TYR A 76 -13.31 14.81 3.60
N ASP A 77 -13.07 14.06 4.68
CA ASP A 77 -12.00 14.37 5.62
C ASP A 77 -10.63 14.18 4.97
N SER A 78 -9.70 15.04 5.38
CA SER A 78 -8.30 14.90 4.95
C SER A 78 -7.59 13.77 5.68
N VAL A 79 -6.95 12.88 4.94
CA VAL A 79 -6.08 11.85 5.53
C VAL A 79 -4.87 12.44 6.25
N SER A 80 -4.45 13.68 5.93
CA SER A 80 -3.19 14.27 6.41
C SER A 80 -3.25 14.74 7.88
N THR A 81 -4.40 14.63 8.55
CA THR A 81 -4.56 15.00 9.96
C THR A 81 -5.04 13.82 10.80
N PRO A 82 -4.65 13.72 12.09
CA PRO A 82 -5.14 12.66 12.97
C PRO A 82 -6.67 12.62 13.08
N ASP A 83 -7.31 13.79 13.21
CA ASP A 83 -8.76 13.90 13.33
C ASP A 83 -9.47 13.49 12.04
N GLY A 84 -8.92 13.87 10.87
CA GLY A 84 -9.46 13.45 9.58
C GLY A 84 -9.33 11.95 9.36
N GLY A 85 -8.17 11.36 9.66
CA GLY A 85 -8.00 9.90 9.58
C GLY A 85 -8.97 9.15 10.50
N ALA A 86 -9.19 9.63 11.72
CA ALA A 86 -10.17 9.06 12.63
C ALA A 86 -11.62 9.27 12.13
N GLY A 87 -11.94 10.45 11.58
CA GLY A 87 -13.26 10.79 11.00
C GLY A 87 -13.64 9.87 9.84
N ILE A 88 -12.68 9.54 8.97
CA ILE A 88 -12.88 8.58 7.87
C ILE A 88 -13.35 7.21 8.41
N VAL A 89 -12.69 6.69 9.45
CA VAL A 89 -13.06 5.42 10.07
C VAL A 89 -14.37 5.54 10.83
N GLN A 90 -14.61 6.68 11.51
CA GLN A 90 -15.86 6.93 12.22
C GLN A 90 -17.05 6.94 11.25
N THR A 91 -16.91 7.48 10.03
CA THR A 91 -17.94 7.39 8.99
C THR A 91 -18.33 5.94 8.68
N ALA A 92 -17.37 5.02 8.64
CA ALA A 92 -17.68 3.60 8.46
C ALA A 92 -18.44 3.01 9.65
N LEU A 93 -18.07 3.40 10.88
CA LEU A 93 -18.74 2.95 12.10
C LEU A 93 -20.17 3.50 12.20
N ASP A 94 -20.37 4.78 11.89
CA ASP A 94 -21.69 5.43 11.97
C ASP A 94 -22.67 4.92 10.90
N ALA A 95 -22.18 4.65 9.69
CA ALA A 95 -23.02 4.20 8.59
C ALA A 95 -23.24 2.66 8.58
N PHE A 96 -22.23 1.90 9.04
CA PHE A 96 -22.19 0.46 8.79
C PHE A 96 -21.78 -0.38 10.01
N ASP A 97 -21.60 0.21 11.17
CA ASP A 97 -21.26 -0.37 12.47
C ASP A 97 -19.87 -1.05 12.51
N THR A 98 -19.05 -0.97 11.45
CA THR A 98 -17.77 -1.67 11.38
C THR A 98 -16.84 -1.14 10.30
N VAL A 99 -15.58 -1.59 10.33
CA VAL A 99 -14.63 -1.54 9.22
C VAL A 99 -13.88 -2.88 9.15
N ASP A 100 -13.84 -3.47 7.96
CA ASP A 100 -13.20 -4.77 7.70
C ASP A 100 -12.01 -4.64 6.74
N ILE A 101 -12.04 -3.64 5.86
CA ILE A 101 -11.07 -3.43 4.79
C ILE A 101 -10.66 -1.95 4.76
N VAL A 102 -9.37 -1.69 4.64
CA VAL A 102 -8.83 -0.34 4.37
C VAL A 102 -7.88 -0.40 3.20
N VAL A 103 -8.20 0.38 2.15
CA VAL A 103 -7.30 0.62 1.02
C VAL A 103 -6.73 2.02 1.15
N ASN A 104 -5.48 2.12 1.62
CA ASN A 104 -4.72 3.36 1.71
C ASN A 104 -4.19 3.72 0.32
N ASN A 105 -4.95 4.52 -0.42
CA ASN A 105 -4.64 4.89 -1.80
C ASN A 105 -4.48 6.40 -2.01
N ALA A 106 -4.98 7.25 -1.13
CA ALA A 106 -4.86 8.70 -1.23
C ALA A 106 -3.40 9.16 -1.45
N GLY A 107 -3.22 10.16 -2.30
CA GLY A 107 -1.89 10.65 -2.59
C GLY A 107 -1.85 11.90 -3.45
N ILE A 108 -0.72 12.61 -3.38
CA ILE A 108 -0.40 13.82 -4.14
C ILE A 108 1.01 13.73 -4.71
N LEU A 109 1.35 14.57 -5.68
CA LEU A 109 2.70 14.73 -6.22
C LEU A 109 3.21 16.16 -6.04
N ARG A 110 4.44 16.28 -5.56
CA ARG A 110 5.22 17.53 -5.46
C ARG A 110 6.66 17.22 -5.91
N ASP A 111 6.78 16.85 -7.19
CA ASP A 111 8.03 16.36 -7.75
C ASP A 111 8.98 17.53 -8.02
N ARG A 112 10.21 17.40 -7.52
CA ARG A 112 11.29 18.36 -7.72
C ARG A 112 12.64 17.69 -7.49
N SER A 113 13.67 18.06 -8.23
CA SER A 113 15.02 17.53 -7.98
C SER A 113 15.44 17.81 -6.53
N PHE A 114 16.10 16.85 -5.88
CA PHE A 114 16.39 16.88 -4.43
C PHE A 114 17.08 18.19 -3.98
N SER A 115 18.02 18.68 -4.79
CA SER A 115 18.74 19.94 -4.47
C SER A 115 17.87 21.21 -4.51
N LYS A 116 16.67 21.13 -5.08
CA LYS A 116 15.73 22.27 -5.22
C LYS A 116 14.42 22.03 -4.47
N MET A 117 14.25 20.85 -3.86
CA MET A 117 13.03 20.48 -3.14
C MET A 117 12.86 21.34 -1.89
N GLU A 118 11.69 21.92 -1.73
CA GLU A 118 11.35 22.77 -0.58
C GLU A 118 10.78 21.93 0.57
N ILE A 119 10.95 22.39 1.80
CA ILE A 119 10.46 21.69 3.00
C ILE A 119 8.96 21.43 2.93
N ALA A 120 8.18 22.41 2.49
CA ALA A 120 6.73 22.27 2.33
C ALA A 120 6.33 21.16 1.32
N GLU A 121 7.16 20.92 0.29
CA GLU A 121 6.94 19.83 -0.66
C GLU A 121 7.25 18.46 -0.04
N ILE A 122 8.21 18.40 0.88
CA ILE A 122 8.52 17.20 1.64
C ILE A 122 7.37 16.89 2.62
N GLU A 123 7.03 17.88 3.45
CA GLU A 123 6.03 17.73 4.50
C GLU A 123 4.66 17.34 3.93
N SER A 124 4.19 18.06 2.89
CA SER A 124 2.85 17.77 2.31
C SER A 124 2.75 16.36 1.74
N VAL A 125 3.80 15.87 1.08
CA VAL A 125 3.81 14.50 0.52
C VAL A 125 3.89 13.45 1.63
N LEU A 126 4.73 13.65 2.64
CA LEU A 126 4.79 12.74 3.80
C LEU A 126 3.51 12.74 4.61
N ASP A 127 2.88 13.91 4.80
CA ASP A 127 1.64 14.05 5.57
C ASP A 127 0.49 13.27 4.91
N VAL A 128 0.32 13.40 3.61
CA VAL A 128 -0.76 12.69 2.90
C VAL A 128 -0.47 11.21 2.77
N HIS A 129 0.70 10.82 2.23
CA HIS A 129 0.96 9.42 1.90
C HIS A 129 1.29 8.56 3.10
N LEU A 130 2.22 9.01 3.96
CA LEU A 130 2.73 8.20 5.04
C LEU A 130 1.97 8.41 6.33
N LYS A 131 1.93 9.64 6.84
CA LYS A 131 1.20 9.93 8.08
C LYS A 131 -0.30 9.66 7.91
N GLY A 132 -0.88 10.02 6.75
CA GLY A 132 -2.28 9.71 6.44
C GLY A 132 -2.60 8.23 6.52
N ALA A 133 -1.73 7.37 6.00
CA ALA A 133 -1.90 5.94 6.14
C ALA A 133 -1.87 5.47 7.61
N PHE A 134 -1.04 6.06 8.47
CA PHE A 134 -1.07 5.80 9.92
C PHE A 134 -2.38 6.27 10.54
N PHE A 135 -2.82 7.49 10.23
CA PHE A 135 -3.99 8.10 10.84
C PHE A 135 -5.30 7.37 10.50
N VAL A 136 -5.40 6.81 9.30
CA VAL A 136 -6.54 5.97 8.90
C VAL A 136 -6.39 4.54 9.41
N SER A 137 -5.21 3.95 9.30
CA SER A 137 -5.03 2.53 9.64
C SER A 137 -5.13 2.26 11.14
N GLN A 138 -4.63 3.15 12.01
CA GLN A 138 -4.60 2.89 13.44
C GLN A 138 -6.01 2.75 14.07
N PRO A 139 -6.97 3.67 13.87
CA PRO A 139 -8.32 3.49 14.37
C PRO A 139 -9.01 2.27 13.76
N ALA A 140 -8.85 2.02 12.46
CA ALA A 140 -9.40 0.83 11.81
C ALA A 140 -8.82 -0.47 12.38
N TYR A 141 -7.51 -0.52 12.63
CA TYR A 141 -6.84 -1.69 13.21
C TYR A 141 -7.41 -2.07 14.58
N ARG A 142 -7.78 -1.09 15.41
CA ARG A 142 -8.39 -1.35 16.72
C ARG A 142 -9.72 -2.10 16.57
N VAL A 143 -10.59 -1.67 15.65
CA VAL A 143 -11.85 -2.33 15.34
C VAL A 143 -11.62 -3.73 14.78
N MET A 144 -10.74 -3.86 13.79
CA MET A 144 -10.41 -5.15 13.16
C MET A 144 -9.82 -6.15 14.15
N ARG A 145 -8.99 -5.68 15.10
CA ARG A 145 -8.40 -6.52 16.15
C ARG A 145 -9.46 -7.12 17.08
N GLU A 146 -10.44 -6.34 17.51
CA GLU A 146 -11.55 -6.80 18.34
C GLU A 146 -12.41 -7.83 17.61
N LYS A 147 -12.68 -7.61 16.33
CA LYS A 147 -13.46 -8.51 15.47
C LYS A 147 -12.67 -9.73 14.97
N LYS A 148 -11.35 -9.75 15.14
CA LYS A 148 -10.44 -10.78 14.61
C LYS A 148 -10.56 -10.96 13.09
N TYR A 149 -10.71 -9.87 12.38
CA TYR A 149 -10.71 -9.81 10.93
C TYR A 149 -10.29 -8.44 10.44
N GLY A 150 -9.39 -8.37 9.47
CA GLY A 150 -9.01 -7.14 8.81
C GLY A 150 -8.18 -7.37 7.56
N ARG A 151 -8.30 -6.44 6.60
CA ARG A 151 -7.50 -6.41 5.37
C ARG A 151 -6.99 -5.00 5.13
N PHE A 152 -5.69 -4.86 5.04
CA PHE A 152 -5.04 -3.61 4.64
C PHE A 152 -4.36 -3.78 3.29
N VAL A 153 -4.58 -2.84 2.39
CA VAL A 153 -3.83 -2.70 1.14
C VAL A 153 -3.26 -1.29 1.09
N PHE A 154 -1.94 -1.21 0.90
CA PHE A 154 -1.22 0.05 0.77
C PHE A 154 -0.77 0.28 -0.67
N THR A 155 -1.12 1.41 -1.24
CA THR A 155 -0.65 1.82 -2.57
C THR A 155 0.74 2.43 -2.46
N SER A 156 1.77 1.58 -2.57
CA SER A 156 3.17 1.97 -2.71
C SER A 156 3.47 2.39 -4.16
N SER A 157 4.71 2.32 -4.60
CA SER A 157 5.14 2.69 -5.95
C SER A 157 6.50 2.07 -6.29
N ALA A 158 6.76 1.87 -7.57
CA ALA A 158 8.10 1.56 -8.07
C ALA A 158 9.12 2.63 -7.66
N ALA A 159 8.71 3.91 -7.56
CA ALA A 159 9.57 4.98 -7.05
C ALA A 159 9.99 4.78 -5.59
N GLY A 160 9.12 4.20 -4.75
CA GLY A 160 9.46 3.84 -3.37
C GLY A 160 10.34 2.60 -3.25
N LEU A 161 10.29 1.71 -4.23
CA LEU A 161 11.04 0.44 -4.22
C LEU A 161 12.42 0.57 -4.90
N PHE A 162 12.48 1.35 -5.99
CA PHE A 162 13.66 1.39 -6.87
C PHE A 162 14.22 2.80 -7.04
N GLY A 163 13.54 3.82 -6.52
CA GLY A 163 13.88 5.22 -6.71
C GLY A 163 13.39 5.78 -8.05
N ASN A 164 13.19 7.10 -8.08
CA ASN A 164 12.94 7.85 -9.30
C ASN A 164 13.48 9.27 -9.16
N PHE A 165 14.03 9.82 -10.24
CA PHE A 165 14.56 11.18 -10.23
C PHE A 165 13.45 12.20 -9.92
N GLY A 166 13.74 13.15 -9.03
CA GLY A 166 12.80 14.22 -8.65
C GLY A 166 11.74 13.82 -7.63
N GLN A 167 11.75 12.58 -7.14
CA GLN A 167 10.71 12.04 -6.24
C GLN A 167 11.27 11.61 -4.87
N ALA A 168 12.19 12.35 -4.29
CA ALA A 168 12.79 11.98 -3.00
C ALA A 168 11.75 11.94 -1.86
N ASN A 169 10.83 12.92 -1.80
CA ASN A 169 9.72 12.95 -0.85
C ASN A 169 8.73 11.80 -1.08
N TYR A 170 8.29 11.62 -2.32
CA TYR A 170 7.34 10.59 -2.72
C TYR A 170 7.93 9.19 -2.56
N GLY A 171 9.17 8.96 -3.03
CA GLY A 171 9.86 7.69 -2.88
C GLY A 171 10.03 7.28 -1.42
N ALA A 172 10.44 8.22 -0.55
CA ALA A 172 10.55 7.96 0.89
C ALA A 172 9.19 7.61 1.53
N ALA A 173 8.12 8.36 1.19
CA ALA A 173 6.78 8.06 1.68
C ALA A 173 6.30 6.67 1.25
N LYS A 174 6.47 6.33 -0.03
CA LYS A 174 6.02 5.06 -0.61
C LYS A 174 6.84 3.85 -0.12
N ALA A 175 8.12 4.03 0.17
CA ALA A 175 8.93 3.03 0.86
C ALA A 175 8.46 2.83 2.32
N GLY A 176 8.14 3.93 3.02
CA GLY A 176 7.61 3.90 4.38
C GLY A 176 6.29 3.12 4.51
N LEU A 177 5.44 3.16 3.48
CA LEU A 177 4.20 2.36 3.44
C LEU A 177 4.46 0.84 3.44
N VAL A 178 5.54 0.40 2.80
CA VAL A 178 5.94 -1.02 2.83
C VAL A 178 6.33 -1.41 4.25
N GLY A 179 7.15 -0.58 4.93
CA GLY A 179 7.50 -0.80 6.33
C GLY A 179 6.30 -0.86 7.26
N LEU A 180 5.34 0.09 7.11
CA LEU A 180 4.10 0.08 7.87
C LEU A 180 3.28 -1.19 7.62
N SER A 181 3.12 -1.57 6.33
CA SER A 181 2.41 -2.80 5.95
C SER A 181 3.02 -4.04 6.60
N ASN A 182 4.35 -4.14 6.60
CA ASN A 182 5.08 -5.27 7.18
C ASN A 182 4.83 -5.40 8.68
N VAL A 183 4.87 -4.29 9.42
CA VAL A 183 4.60 -4.30 10.87
C VAL A 183 3.16 -4.70 11.15
N LEU A 184 2.19 -4.13 10.43
CA LEU A 184 0.77 -4.47 10.61
C LEU A 184 0.48 -5.94 10.26
N ALA A 185 1.19 -6.52 9.29
CA ALA A 185 1.09 -7.95 8.97
C ALA A 185 1.55 -8.82 10.13
N ILE A 186 2.69 -8.49 10.75
CA ILE A 186 3.26 -9.23 11.89
C ILE A 186 2.35 -9.13 13.12
N GLU A 187 1.95 -7.91 13.50
CA GLU A 187 1.09 -7.67 14.65
C GLU A 187 -0.33 -8.24 14.45
N GLY A 188 -0.82 -8.22 13.21
CA GLY A 188 -2.14 -8.68 12.82
C GLY A 188 -2.31 -10.20 12.77
N MET A 189 -1.23 -10.97 12.74
CA MET A 189 -1.24 -12.42 12.49
C MET A 189 -2.19 -13.18 13.43
N LYS A 190 -2.18 -12.86 14.73
CA LYS A 190 -3.03 -13.51 15.74
C LYS A 190 -4.50 -13.07 15.68
N HIS A 191 -4.81 -12.08 14.87
CA HIS A 191 -6.14 -11.46 14.78
C HIS A 191 -6.77 -11.62 13.39
N ASN A 192 -6.21 -12.49 12.53
CA ASN A 192 -6.64 -12.63 11.14
C ASN A 192 -6.67 -11.28 10.38
N ILE A 193 -5.73 -10.40 10.73
CA ILE A 193 -5.51 -9.15 10.00
C ILE A 193 -4.35 -9.37 9.04
N LYS A 194 -4.59 -9.13 7.75
CA LYS A 194 -3.59 -9.26 6.69
C LYS A 194 -3.29 -7.89 6.11
N SER A 195 -2.03 -7.64 5.82
CA SER A 195 -1.55 -6.38 5.30
C SER A 195 -0.56 -6.62 4.18
N ASN A 196 -0.82 -6.01 3.03
CA ASN A 196 -0.01 -6.10 1.83
C ASN A 196 0.13 -4.74 1.15
N ALA A 197 1.12 -4.60 0.29
CA ALA A 197 1.31 -3.41 -0.51
C ALA A 197 1.29 -3.73 -2.00
N ILE A 198 0.88 -2.76 -2.81
CA ILE A 198 0.99 -2.80 -4.26
C ILE A 198 1.88 -1.66 -4.76
N ALA A 199 2.62 -1.90 -5.83
CA ALA A 199 3.32 -0.90 -6.62
C ALA A 199 2.69 -0.89 -8.01
N PRO A 200 1.63 -0.08 -8.23
CA PRO A 200 0.87 -0.10 -9.47
C PRO A 200 1.59 0.64 -10.59
N ILE A 201 1.38 0.16 -11.82
CA ILE A 201 1.71 0.85 -13.07
C ILE A 201 0.38 1.00 -13.83
N ALA A 202 -0.18 2.20 -13.82
CA ALA A 202 -1.46 2.48 -14.45
C ALA A 202 -1.52 3.92 -14.96
N LYS A 203 -2.32 4.14 -16.01
CA LYS A 203 -2.67 5.48 -16.48
C LYS A 203 -3.55 6.17 -15.44
N THR A 204 -3.03 7.23 -14.86
CA THR A 204 -3.74 8.10 -13.92
C THR A 204 -3.31 9.55 -14.18
N ARG A 205 -4.00 10.52 -13.60
CA ARG A 205 -3.55 11.93 -13.64
C ARG A 205 -2.11 12.15 -13.16
N MET A 206 -1.55 11.20 -12.37
CA MET A 206 -0.20 11.26 -11.84
C MET A 206 0.86 10.65 -12.77
N THR A 207 0.48 9.86 -13.78
CA THR A 207 1.40 9.02 -14.54
C THR A 207 1.35 9.26 -16.05
N GLU A 208 0.38 10.03 -16.55
CA GLU A 208 0.21 10.29 -17.98
C GLU A 208 1.49 10.79 -18.65
N ASP A 209 2.21 11.71 -18.00
CA ASP A 209 3.44 12.30 -18.53
C ASP A 209 4.68 11.38 -18.40
N ILE A 210 4.60 10.34 -17.57
CA ILE A 210 5.75 9.47 -17.23
C ILE A 210 5.77 8.20 -18.09
N LEU A 211 4.59 7.66 -18.44
CA LEU A 211 4.46 6.35 -19.09
C LEU A 211 4.73 6.37 -20.61
N GLY A 212 4.83 7.56 -21.23
CA GLY A 212 5.12 7.69 -22.65
C GLY A 212 4.16 6.85 -23.53
N PRO A 213 4.69 6.10 -24.53
CA PRO A 213 3.86 5.37 -25.49
C PRO A 213 3.06 4.19 -24.87
N PHE A 214 3.39 3.78 -23.64
CA PHE A 214 2.72 2.67 -22.96
C PHE A 214 1.47 3.11 -22.18
N VAL A 215 1.21 4.42 -22.06
CA VAL A 215 0.13 4.98 -21.25
C VAL A 215 -1.24 4.38 -21.56
N GLU A 216 -1.56 4.14 -22.84
CA GLU A 216 -2.84 3.59 -23.27
C GLU A 216 -2.99 2.07 -23.03
N LEU A 217 -1.89 1.39 -22.65
CA LEU A 217 -1.88 -0.06 -22.43
C LEU A 217 -2.03 -0.44 -20.94
N VAL A 218 -2.02 0.54 -20.06
CA VAL A 218 -1.99 0.32 -18.60
C VAL A 218 -3.20 0.97 -17.92
N ALA A 219 -4.38 0.46 -18.19
CA ALA A 219 -5.63 0.94 -17.60
C ALA A 219 -5.69 0.68 -16.09
N PRO A 220 -6.26 1.59 -15.27
CA PRO A 220 -6.43 1.42 -13.83
C PRO A 220 -7.16 0.13 -13.45
N GLU A 221 -8.11 -0.30 -14.26
CA GLU A 221 -8.89 -1.52 -14.08
C GLU A 221 -8.04 -2.80 -14.06
N GLN A 222 -6.85 -2.77 -14.66
CA GLN A 222 -5.90 -3.90 -14.64
C GLN A 222 -5.22 -4.07 -13.28
N VAL A 223 -5.23 -3.07 -12.41
CA VAL A 223 -4.71 -3.14 -11.04
C VAL A 223 -5.77 -3.66 -10.08
N THR A 224 -7.03 -3.34 -10.32
CA THR A 224 -8.18 -3.65 -9.46
C THR A 224 -8.26 -5.12 -9.03
N PRO A 225 -8.06 -6.14 -9.89
CA PRO A 225 -8.17 -7.54 -9.48
C PRO A 225 -7.22 -7.93 -8.35
N MET A 226 -5.98 -7.40 -8.34
CA MET A 226 -5.03 -7.68 -7.27
C MET A 226 -5.50 -7.07 -5.95
N VAL A 227 -5.93 -5.81 -5.96
CA VAL A 227 -6.40 -5.13 -4.73
C VAL A 227 -7.63 -5.85 -4.16
N VAL A 228 -8.59 -6.18 -5.00
CA VAL A 228 -9.80 -6.89 -4.58
C VAL A 228 -9.45 -8.29 -4.03
N TYR A 229 -8.54 -9.02 -4.68
CA TYR A 229 -8.06 -10.30 -4.16
C TYR A 229 -7.42 -10.14 -2.77
N LEU A 230 -6.52 -9.15 -2.60
CA LEU A 230 -5.84 -8.90 -1.32
C LEU A 230 -6.81 -8.49 -0.20
N CYS A 231 -7.94 -7.86 -0.53
CA CYS A 231 -9.02 -7.52 0.40
C CYS A 231 -9.92 -8.71 0.77
N SER A 232 -9.88 -9.81 0.03
CA SER A 232 -10.82 -10.93 0.18
C SER A 232 -10.46 -11.88 1.32
N GLU A 233 -11.42 -12.75 1.68
CA GLU A 233 -11.18 -13.88 2.57
C GLU A 233 -10.33 -14.97 1.91
N ALA A 234 -10.41 -15.11 0.60
CA ALA A 234 -9.61 -16.05 -0.19
C ALA A 234 -8.11 -15.72 -0.21
N ASN A 235 -7.74 -14.49 0.17
CA ASN A 235 -6.35 -14.11 0.29
C ASN A 235 -5.71 -14.76 1.51
N GLU A 236 -4.70 -15.61 1.30
CA GLU A 236 -3.89 -16.21 2.35
C GLU A 236 -2.56 -15.49 2.59
N HIS A 237 -2.22 -14.53 1.72
CA HIS A 237 -0.95 -13.80 1.74
C HIS A 237 -0.99 -12.58 2.65
N THR A 238 0.12 -12.32 3.32
CA THR A 238 0.34 -11.11 4.14
C THR A 238 1.84 -10.78 4.12
N HIS A 239 2.21 -9.54 4.41
CA HIS A 239 3.61 -9.10 4.41
C HIS A 239 4.25 -9.14 3.01
N GLU A 240 3.45 -8.94 1.97
CA GLU A 240 3.94 -9.02 0.59
C GLU A 240 3.72 -7.71 -0.17
N VAL A 241 4.59 -7.49 -1.15
CA VAL A 241 4.52 -6.34 -2.08
C VAL A 241 4.34 -6.87 -3.49
N PHE A 242 3.35 -6.34 -4.22
CA PHE A 242 3.08 -6.75 -5.59
C PHE A 242 3.24 -5.60 -6.58
N THR A 243 4.01 -5.81 -7.66
CA THR A 243 4.00 -4.93 -8.83
C THR A 243 2.89 -5.36 -9.77
N VAL A 244 2.04 -4.39 -10.19
CA VAL A 244 0.80 -4.68 -10.90
C VAL A 244 0.54 -3.66 -11.99
N GLY A 245 0.29 -4.09 -13.21
CA GLY A 245 -0.09 -3.21 -14.33
C GLY A 245 0.11 -3.84 -15.69
N GLY A 246 -0.60 -3.39 -16.68
CA GLY A 246 -0.49 -3.91 -18.05
C GLY A 246 -0.76 -5.42 -18.18
N GLY A 247 -1.62 -5.98 -17.32
CA GLY A 247 -1.88 -7.43 -17.27
C GLY A 247 -0.77 -8.25 -16.59
N ARG A 248 0.30 -7.62 -16.08
CA ARG A 248 1.36 -8.28 -15.34
C ARG A 248 1.12 -8.18 -13.83
N TYR A 249 1.30 -9.29 -13.13
CA TYR A 249 1.25 -9.40 -11.69
C TYR A 249 2.53 -10.08 -11.19
N GLY A 250 3.29 -9.43 -10.34
CA GLY A 250 4.56 -9.97 -9.84
C GLY A 250 4.78 -9.60 -8.38
N ARG A 251 5.45 -10.48 -7.63
CA ARG A 251 5.89 -10.18 -6.27
C ARG A 251 7.21 -9.42 -6.29
N VAL A 252 7.32 -8.38 -5.48
CA VAL A 252 8.58 -7.71 -5.13
C VAL A 252 8.98 -8.18 -3.74
N PHE A 253 10.23 -8.50 -3.56
CA PHE A 253 10.75 -8.98 -2.28
C PHE A 253 12.07 -8.30 -1.94
N VAL A 254 12.34 -8.16 -0.64
CA VAL A 254 13.64 -7.78 -0.09
C VAL A 254 14.32 -9.07 0.32
N GLY A 255 15.52 -9.29 -0.17
CA GLY A 255 16.32 -10.48 0.12
C GLY A 255 17.63 -10.11 0.79
N VAL A 256 18.16 -11.06 1.54
CA VAL A 256 19.50 -11.01 2.14
C VAL A 256 20.27 -12.20 1.62
N ASN A 257 21.51 -11.99 1.20
CA ASN A 257 22.43 -13.07 0.82
C ASN A 257 23.15 -13.60 2.07
N GLU A 258 23.90 -14.68 1.90
CA GLU A 258 24.72 -15.23 2.99
C GLU A 258 25.83 -14.27 3.43
N GLY A 259 26.37 -13.52 2.46
CA GLY A 259 27.43 -12.53 2.69
C GLY A 259 28.76 -13.17 3.08
N TRP A 260 29.75 -12.32 3.38
CA TRP A 260 31.04 -12.72 3.90
C TRP A 260 31.03 -12.75 5.44
N PHE A 261 31.50 -13.85 6.01
CA PHE A 261 31.61 -14.01 7.46
C PHE A 261 33.10 -14.01 7.89
N ALA A 262 33.57 -12.96 8.51
CA ALA A 262 34.95 -12.79 8.94
C ALA A 262 35.37 -13.73 10.09
N GLY A 263 34.42 -14.45 10.68
CA GLY A 263 34.64 -15.35 11.81
C GLY A 263 34.08 -14.84 13.13
N LYS A 264 33.80 -15.76 14.04
CA LYS A 264 33.18 -15.48 15.33
C LYS A 264 34.08 -14.56 16.20
N GLY A 265 33.57 -13.37 16.53
CA GLY A 265 34.28 -12.38 17.32
C GLY A 265 35.41 -11.64 16.57
N ALA A 266 35.58 -11.87 15.30
CA ALA A 266 36.51 -11.13 14.48
C ALA A 266 36.06 -9.67 14.30
N VAL A 267 37.06 -8.78 14.21
CA VAL A 267 36.89 -7.39 13.82
C VAL A 267 37.80 -7.14 12.63
N PRO A 268 37.30 -7.34 11.41
CA PRO A 268 38.12 -7.19 10.22
C PRO A 268 38.55 -5.73 10.01
N SER A 269 39.69 -5.55 9.34
CA SER A 269 40.08 -4.23 8.85
C SER A 269 39.21 -3.79 7.68
N VAL A 270 39.28 -2.49 7.34
CA VAL A 270 38.55 -1.95 6.18
C VAL A 270 39.06 -2.58 4.88
N GLU A 271 40.36 -2.87 4.81
CA GLU A 271 41.01 -3.49 3.66
C GLU A 271 40.54 -4.96 3.49
N GLU A 272 40.47 -5.73 4.57
CA GLU A 272 39.93 -7.10 4.54
C GLU A 272 38.47 -7.11 4.08
N LEU A 273 37.62 -6.15 4.56
CA LEU A 273 36.25 -6.02 4.07
C LEU A 273 36.22 -5.67 2.55
N ALA A 274 37.09 -4.76 2.12
CA ALA A 274 37.17 -4.36 0.71
C ALA A 274 37.58 -5.53 -0.20
N ASP A 275 38.50 -6.36 0.25
CA ASP A 275 38.96 -7.54 -0.49
C ASP A 275 37.87 -8.64 -0.63
N ASN A 276 36.89 -8.64 0.28
CA ASN A 276 35.78 -9.61 0.29
C ASN A 276 34.44 -9.02 -0.23
N MET A 277 34.44 -7.82 -0.82
CA MET A 277 33.21 -7.15 -1.28
C MET A 277 32.45 -7.92 -2.38
N ASP A 278 33.11 -8.76 -3.15
CA ASP A 278 32.45 -9.59 -4.18
C ASP A 278 31.54 -10.63 -3.50
N GLU A 279 31.98 -11.25 -2.40
CA GLU A 279 31.16 -12.18 -1.61
C GLU A 279 30.03 -11.45 -0.86
N VAL A 280 30.31 -10.29 -0.24
CA VAL A 280 29.30 -9.44 0.38
C VAL A 280 28.16 -9.08 -0.58
N ARG A 281 28.47 -8.89 -1.87
CA ARG A 281 27.53 -8.47 -2.91
C ARG A 281 26.93 -9.60 -3.75
N ASP A 282 27.31 -10.84 -3.52
CA ASP A 282 26.76 -11.97 -4.26
C ASP A 282 25.30 -12.22 -3.92
N ILE A 283 24.42 -12.01 -4.89
CA ILE A 283 22.98 -12.21 -4.79
C ILE A 283 22.50 -13.48 -5.50
N SER A 284 23.36 -14.42 -5.76
CA SER A 284 23.04 -15.67 -6.50
C SER A 284 22.05 -16.57 -5.75
N SER A 285 22.01 -16.50 -4.41
CA SER A 285 21.19 -17.37 -3.56
C SER A 285 20.57 -16.57 -2.39
N PRO A 286 19.71 -15.57 -2.65
CA PRO A 286 19.14 -14.76 -1.59
C PRO A 286 18.06 -15.53 -0.83
N VAL A 287 17.99 -15.32 0.48
CA VAL A 287 16.85 -15.68 1.32
C VAL A 287 15.95 -14.47 1.53
N THR A 288 14.68 -14.68 1.83
CA THR A 288 13.70 -13.61 2.03
C THR A 288 13.17 -13.65 3.46
N PRO A 289 13.80 -12.95 4.42
CA PRO A 289 13.30 -12.89 5.79
C PRO A 289 11.89 -12.27 5.83
N SER A 290 11.02 -12.82 6.66
CA SER A 290 9.67 -12.31 6.90
C SER A 290 9.57 -11.52 8.21
N SER A 291 10.63 -11.49 9.00
CA SER A 291 10.71 -10.77 10.26
C SER A 291 12.17 -10.48 10.65
N LEU A 292 12.36 -9.58 11.63
CA LEU A 292 13.66 -9.35 12.25
C LEU A 292 14.24 -10.64 12.85
N ASN A 293 13.40 -11.51 13.39
CA ASN A 293 13.85 -12.77 13.99
C ASN A 293 14.45 -13.72 12.94
N ASP A 294 13.95 -13.70 11.71
CA ASP A 294 14.51 -14.52 10.63
C ASP A 294 15.91 -14.03 10.23
N GLU A 295 16.12 -12.71 10.19
CA GLU A 295 17.44 -12.11 9.98
C GLU A 295 18.42 -12.47 11.10
N ILE A 296 17.98 -12.37 12.36
CA ILE A 296 18.78 -12.77 13.52
C ILE A 296 19.12 -14.28 13.45
N ALA A 297 18.20 -15.12 12.97
CA ALA A 297 18.43 -16.55 12.83
C ALA A 297 19.51 -16.88 11.77
N ILE A 298 19.57 -16.13 10.69
CA ILE A 298 20.62 -16.26 9.65
C ILE A 298 21.99 -16.00 10.29
N LEU A 299 22.13 -14.87 11.00
CA LEU A 299 23.39 -14.56 11.71
C LEU A 299 23.73 -15.61 12.78
N ALA A 300 22.73 -16.08 13.54
CA ALA A 300 22.95 -17.09 14.58
C ALA A 300 23.48 -18.41 14.01
N GLN A 301 23.05 -18.81 12.81
CA GLN A 301 23.57 -19.99 12.13
C GLN A 301 25.05 -19.85 11.78
N GLN A 302 25.48 -18.70 11.25
CA GLN A 302 26.89 -18.40 10.98
C GLN A 302 27.75 -18.39 12.25
N LEU A 303 27.19 -17.87 13.37
CA LEU A 303 27.90 -17.84 14.65
C LEU A 303 28.00 -19.21 15.34
N ALA A 304 27.15 -20.18 14.96
CA ALA A 304 27.14 -21.53 15.57
C ALA A 304 28.06 -22.52 14.86
N GLY A 305 28.34 -22.32 13.57
CA GLY A 305 29.28 -23.13 12.76
C GLY A 305 30.70 -22.71 12.98
#